data_ee3055db05ea6b44a01776114e8250c1
#
_entry.id   ee3055db05ea6b44a01776114e8250c1
#
_cell.length_a   1.000
_cell.length_b   1.000
_cell.length_c   1.000
_cell.angle_alpha   90.00
_cell.angle_beta   90.00
_cell.angle_gamma   90.00
#
_symmetry.space_group_name_H-M   'P 1'
#
loop_
_entity.id
_entity.type
_entity.pdbx_description
1 polymer ?
#
loop_
_entity_poly.entity_id
_entity_poly.type
_entity_poly.pdbx_seq_one_letter_code
_entity_poly.pdbx_strand_id
1 'polypeptide(L)'
;AQSILGLDALYRSESGDGTGLAVLDMSEPGELEADVFADYAAADHAFRGLRADSDELVEPDRQRYYDQLCHSSLAFIRWRDRGLPFKEQLAGFLHVPAEPASGESIDALCAELAQRLKAMGFNGGLAEQCGTWEEKNRGPADEVPGVRNELWSEAWDLTVEHVVDIPAEKSDGMQCAAVTDVAFNARCDYLRRTIDLNVEPTLTRPGLKHLAVHEGYPGHYLQFKLRETSFREGRGAADNLLSVVNTASSSVFEGIADAGLEAIGW
;
A
#
# COMPACT_ATOMS: atom_id res chain seq x y z
N ALA A 1 4.80 -6.42 17.26
CA ALA A 1 4.76 -4.96 17.13
C ALA A 1 6.03 -4.32 17.69
N GLN A 2 6.35 -4.49 18.99
CA GLN A 2 7.49 -3.84 19.68
C GLN A 2 8.83 -4.08 18.99
N SER A 3 9.12 -5.32 18.56
CA SER A 3 10.38 -5.65 17.86
C SER A 3 10.46 -5.02 16.46
N ILE A 4 9.34 -4.83 15.78
CA ILE A 4 9.28 -4.11 14.51
C ILE A 4 9.64 -2.63 14.73
N LEU A 5 9.06 -1.98 15.74
CA LEU A 5 9.39 -0.62 16.09
C LEU A 5 10.85 -0.47 16.52
N GLY A 6 11.40 -1.46 17.24
CA GLY A 6 12.79 -1.49 17.63
C GLY A 6 13.75 -1.62 16.43
N LEU A 7 13.42 -2.45 15.46
CA LEU A 7 14.18 -2.59 14.22
C LEU A 7 14.10 -1.31 13.36
N ASP A 8 12.93 -0.68 13.30
CA ASP A 8 12.73 0.60 12.64
C ASP A 8 13.57 1.72 13.29
N ALA A 9 13.56 1.80 14.61
CA ALA A 9 14.36 2.76 15.36
C ALA A 9 15.87 2.57 15.15
N LEU A 10 16.35 1.31 15.16
CA LEU A 10 17.74 0.99 14.86
C LEU A 10 18.12 1.45 13.45
N TYR A 11 17.30 1.14 12.45
CA TYR A 11 17.54 1.54 11.07
C TYR A 11 17.58 3.06 10.90
N ARG A 12 16.60 3.79 11.48
CA ARG A 12 16.56 5.27 11.43
C ARG A 12 17.77 5.91 12.07
N SER A 13 18.30 5.33 13.15
CA SER A 13 19.48 5.85 13.83
C SER A 13 20.75 5.80 12.96
N GLU A 14 20.81 4.87 12.01
CA GLU A 14 21.96 4.68 11.14
C GLU A 14 21.79 5.30 9.74
N SER A 15 20.58 5.27 9.17
CA SER A 15 20.33 5.77 7.81
C SER A 15 20.40 7.28 7.69
N GLY A 16 19.99 7.99 8.74
CA GLY A 16 20.04 9.46 8.80
C GLY A 16 19.06 10.18 7.85
N ASP A 17 18.31 9.45 7.03
CA ASP A 17 17.39 10.01 6.02
C ASP A 17 15.95 10.11 6.50
N GLY A 18 15.67 9.66 7.72
CA GLY A 18 14.33 9.69 8.31
C GLY A 18 13.36 8.64 7.79
N THR A 19 13.73 7.85 6.78
CA THR A 19 12.92 6.74 6.31
C THR A 19 13.07 5.55 7.23
N GLY A 20 12.01 4.79 7.44
CA GLY A 20 11.98 3.63 8.32
C GLY A 20 11.31 2.42 7.66
N LEU A 21 11.25 1.34 8.42
CA LEU A 21 10.53 0.12 8.05
C LEU A 21 9.02 0.25 8.21
N ALA A 22 8.59 0.89 9.30
CA ALA A 22 7.19 1.17 9.56
C ALA A 22 6.79 2.42 8.79
N VAL A 23 5.97 2.27 7.77
CA VAL A 23 5.42 3.39 7.00
C VAL A 23 4.42 4.16 7.83
N LEU A 24 3.64 3.43 8.64
CA LEU A 24 2.56 3.98 9.43
C LEU A 24 2.51 3.30 10.79
N ASP A 25 2.57 4.10 11.84
CA ASP A 25 2.31 3.70 13.23
C ASP A 25 1.03 4.42 13.70
N MET A 26 -0.05 3.66 13.89
CA MET A 26 -1.36 4.13 14.34
C MET A 26 -1.54 4.02 15.84
N SER A 27 -0.47 3.68 16.59
CA SER A 27 -0.52 3.62 18.05
C SER A 27 -0.59 5.02 18.68
N GLU A 28 -1.22 5.12 19.83
CA GLU A 28 -1.17 6.31 20.65
C GLU A 28 0.19 6.41 21.36
N PRO A 29 0.64 7.62 21.73
CA PRO A 29 1.88 7.77 22.49
C PRO A 29 1.91 6.92 23.76
N GLY A 30 2.89 6.02 23.86
CA GLY A 30 3.04 5.11 25.00
C GLY A 30 2.20 3.83 24.94
N GLU A 31 1.43 3.61 23.88
CA GLU A 31 0.64 2.38 23.69
C GLU A 31 1.52 1.21 23.24
N LEU A 32 2.48 1.49 22.37
CA LEU A 32 3.49 0.53 21.93
C LEU A 32 4.87 1.05 22.30
N GLU A 33 5.61 0.27 23.10
CA GLU A 33 7.00 0.56 23.42
C GLU A 33 7.90 -0.24 22.49
N ALA A 34 8.82 0.44 21.81
CA ALA A 34 9.78 -0.22 20.93
C ALA A 34 10.80 -1.02 21.75
N ASP A 35 11.13 -2.23 21.30
CA ASP A 35 12.30 -2.93 21.82
C ASP A 35 13.57 -2.13 21.52
N VAL A 36 14.57 -2.25 22.38
CA VAL A 36 15.86 -1.58 22.19
C VAL A 36 16.89 -2.60 21.74
N PHE A 37 17.32 -2.52 20.51
CA PHE A 37 18.38 -3.34 19.95
C PHE A 37 19.72 -2.59 19.96
N ALA A 38 20.75 -3.26 20.45
CA ALA A 38 22.12 -2.70 20.43
C ALA A 38 22.70 -2.66 19.01
N ASP A 39 22.34 -3.63 18.17
CA ASP A 39 22.77 -3.82 16.80
C ASP A 39 21.86 -4.78 16.04
N TYR A 40 22.13 -5.01 14.75
CA TYR A 40 21.37 -5.95 13.93
C TYR A 40 21.56 -7.42 14.33
N ALA A 41 22.65 -7.79 15.01
CA ALA A 41 22.80 -9.15 15.52
C ALA A 41 21.83 -9.43 16.66
N ALA A 42 21.62 -8.46 17.55
CA ALA A 42 20.60 -8.54 18.61
C ALA A 42 19.18 -8.61 18.03
N ALA A 43 18.90 -7.81 17.00
CA ALA A 43 17.62 -7.84 16.29
C ALA A 43 17.42 -9.21 15.58
N ASP A 44 18.41 -9.73 14.85
CA ASP A 44 18.34 -11.05 14.20
C ASP A 44 18.02 -12.17 15.21
N HIS A 45 18.69 -12.15 16.36
CA HIS A 45 18.43 -13.12 17.42
C HIS A 45 16.99 -13.04 17.93
N ALA A 46 16.48 -11.84 18.18
CA ALA A 46 15.11 -11.64 18.65
C ALA A 46 14.07 -12.11 17.61
N PHE A 47 14.22 -11.75 16.33
CA PHE A 47 13.30 -12.21 15.28
C PHE A 47 13.34 -13.70 15.02
N ARG A 48 14.48 -14.38 15.22
CA ARG A 48 14.55 -15.85 15.18
C ARG A 48 13.80 -16.48 16.34
N GLY A 49 13.90 -15.89 17.53
CA GLY A 49 13.11 -16.32 18.68
C GLY A 49 11.61 -16.18 18.43
N LEU A 50 11.16 -15.00 18.02
CA LEU A 50 9.75 -14.74 17.69
C LEU A 50 9.21 -15.67 16.59
N ARG A 51 10.05 -16.01 15.60
CA ARG A 51 9.68 -16.94 14.55
C ARG A 51 9.48 -18.36 15.11
N ALA A 52 10.38 -18.82 16.01
CA ALA A 52 10.22 -20.10 16.68
C ALA A 52 8.97 -20.12 17.57
N ASP A 53 8.70 -19.02 18.30
CA ASP A 53 7.50 -18.90 19.14
C ASP A 53 6.21 -18.93 18.28
N SER A 54 6.26 -18.43 17.04
CA SER A 54 5.11 -18.48 16.14
C SER A 54 4.70 -19.89 15.75
N ASP A 55 5.61 -20.87 15.77
CA ASP A 55 5.30 -22.27 15.50
C ASP A 55 4.40 -22.90 16.59
N GLU A 56 4.32 -22.29 17.78
CA GLU A 56 3.47 -22.74 18.88
C GLU A 56 2.02 -22.20 18.80
N LEU A 57 1.73 -21.31 17.85
CA LEU A 57 0.39 -20.74 17.68
C LEU A 57 -0.58 -21.78 17.13
N VAL A 58 -1.75 -21.84 17.74
CA VAL A 58 -2.81 -22.81 17.40
C VAL A 58 -3.51 -22.44 16.09
N GLU A 59 -3.61 -21.15 15.78
CA GLU A 59 -4.32 -20.63 14.63
C GLU A 59 -3.39 -20.57 13.39
N PRO A 60 -3.61 -21.41 12.35
CA PRO A 60 -2.67 -21.53 11.23
C PRO A 60 -2.45 -20.23 10.45
N ASP A 61 -3.48 -19.38 10.34
CA ASP A 61 -3.35 -18.11 9.61
C ASP A 61 -2.52 -17.10 10.38
N ARG A 62 -2.65 -17.04 11.71
CA ARG A 62 -1.80 -16.21 12.57
C ARG A 62 -0.36 -16.72 12.59
N GLN A 63 -0.17 -18.04 12.68
CA GLN A 63 1.15 -18.65 12.60
C GLN A 63 1.85 -18.25 11.29
N ARG A 64 1.17 -18.42 10.15
CA ARG A 64 1.69 -18.05 8.83
C ARG A 64 2.02 -16.56 8.74
N TYR A 65 1.14 -15.71 9.25
CA TYR A 65 1.35 -14.26 9.24
C TYR A 65 2.61 -13.86 10.00
N TYR A 66 2.80 -14.37 11.22
CA TYR A 66 3.98 -14.04 12.03
C TYR A 66 5.26 -14.68 11.50
N ASP A 67 5.20 -15.90 10.96
CA ASP A 67 6.34 -16.51 10.27
C ASP A 67 6.80 -15.64 9.08
N GLN A 68 5.87 -15.19 8.24
CA GLN A 68 6.16 -14.30 7.12
C GLN A 68 6.71 -12.95 7.56
N LEU A 69 6.14 -12.34 8.59
CA LEU A 69 6.60 -11.06 9.13
C LEU A 69 8.03 -11.16 9.68
N CYS A 70 8.31 -12.20 10.46
CA CYS A 70 9.65 -12.47 10.96
C CYS A 70 10.63 -12.78 9.82
N HIS A 71 10.20 -13.54 8.80
CA HIS A 71 11.02 -13.82 7.63
C HIS A 71 11.41 -12.54 6.89
N SER A 72 10.46 -11.64 6.65
CA SER A 72 10.70 -10.35 5.99
C SER A 72 11.65 -9.48 6.80
N SER A 73 11.49 -9.43 8.13
CA SER A 73 12.38 -8.70 9.03
C SER A 73 13.81 -9.25 9.03
N LEU A 74 13.97 -10.58 9.06
CA LEU A 74 15.27 -11.25 8.93
C LEU A 74 15.90 -11.03 7.55
N ALA A 75 15.11 -10.99 6.48
CA ALA A 75 15.60 -10.66 5.15
C ALA A 75 16.08 -9.21 5.09
N PHE A 76 15.37 -8.26 5.73
CA PHE A 76 15.78 -6.87 5.84
C PHE A 76 17.12 -6.72 6.59
N ILE A 77 17.28 -7.40 7.73
CA ILE A 77 18.53 -7.40 8.50
C ILE A 77 19.69 -7.94 7.64
N ARG A 78 19.48 -9.03 6.91
CA ARG A 78 20.49 -9.57 5.98
C ARG A 78 20.83 -8.60 4.86
N TRP A 79 19.83 -7.94 4.29
CA TRP A 79 20.03 -6.93 3.24
C TRP A 79 20.88 -5.76 3.77
N ARG A 80 20.61 -5.31 4.99
CA ARG A 80 21.36 -4.22 5.63
C ARG A 80 22.80 -4.60 5.93
N ASP A 81 23.07 -5.82 6.38
CA ASP A 81 24.39 -6.32 6.74
C ASP A 81 25.31 -6.53 5.52
N ARG A 82 24.82 -7.17 4.48
CA ARG A 82 25.64 -7.63 3.35
C ARG A 82 25.06 -7.41 1.95
N GLY A 83 23.95 -6.72 1.86
CA GLY A 83 23.17 -6.61 0.64
C GLY A 83 22.47 -7.93 0.28
N LEU A 84 21.42 -7.80 -0.54
CA LEU A 84 20.75 -8.95 -1.19
C LEU A 84 20.53 -8.61 -2.66
N PRO A 85 20.75 -9.56 -3.59
CA PRO A 85 20.34 -9.43 -4.98
C PRO A 85 18.84 -9.11 -5.08
N PHE A 86 18.44 -8.34 -6.07
CA PHE A 86 17.05 -7.88 -6.22
C PHE A 86 16.01 -9.01 -6.16
N LYS A 87 16.30 -10.15 -6.82
CA LYS A 87 15.41 -11.33 -6.76
C LYS A 87 15.24 -11.88 -5.34
N GLU A 88 16.30 -11.88 -4.55
CA GLU A 88 16.26 -12.33 -3.16
C GLU A 88 15.52 -11.30 -2.26
N GLN A 89 15.59 -10.01 -2.61
CA GLN A 89 14.79 -8.98 -1.93
C GLN A 89 13.31 -9.21 -2.16
N LEU A 90 12.87 -9.42 -3.42
CA LEU A 90 11.45 -9.70 -3.73
C LEU A 90 10.94 -10.93 -2.99
N ALA A 91 11.69 -12.03 -3.05
CA ALA A 91 11.32 -13.26 -2.37
C ALA A 91 11.35 -13.14 -0.84
N GLY A 92 12.34 -12.43 -0.29
CA GLY A 92 12.53 -12.29 1.15
C GLY A 92 11.66 -11.24 1.81
N PHE A 93 11.34 -10.15 1.12
CA PHE A 93 10.51 -9.07 1.66
C PHE A 93 9.03 -9.30 1.35
N LEU A 94 8.70 -9.42 0.07
CA LEU A 94 7.32 -9.42 -0.40
C LEU A 94 6.72 -10.81 -0.56
N HIS A 95 7.55 -11.86 -0.48
CA HIS A 95 7.16 -13.26 -0.69
C HIS A 95 6.51 -13.49 -2.06
N VAL A 96 6.90 -12.70 -3.05
CA VAL A 96 6.45 -12.82 -4.43
C VAL A 96 7.54 -13.43 -5.31
N PRO A 97 7.16 -14.19 -6.36
CA PRO A 97 8.13 -14.72 -7.29
C PRO A 97 8.81 -13.58 -8.07
N ALA A 98 10.12 -13.70 -8.27
CA ALA A 98 10.93 -12.72 -9.01
C ALA A 98 11.04 -13.07 -10.50
N GLU A 99 10.03 -13.74 -11.05
CA GLU A 99 10.00 -14.10 -12.46
C GLU A 99 9.50 -12.90 -13.29
N PRO A 100 10.31 -12.38 -14.23
CA PRO A 100 9.84 -11.32 -15.12
C PRO A 100 8.69 -11.85 -16.00
N ALA A 101 7.74 -10.98 -16.33
CA ALA A 101 6.74 -11.32 -17.34
C ALA A 101 7.43 -11.68 -18.65
N SER A 102 6.93 -12.71 -19.36
CA SER A 102 7.49 -13.08 -20.66
C SER A 102 7.23 -11.98 -21.69
N GLY A 103 8.14 -11.84 -22.67
CA GLY A 103 7.93 -10.91 -23.76
C GLY A 103 6.60 -11.18 -24.49
N GLU A 104 6.26 -12.46 -24.68
CA GLU A 104 5.00 -12.87 -25.29
C GLU A 104 3.77 -12.39 -24.49
N SER A 105 3.81 -12.47 -23.17
CA SER A 105 2.72 -11.97 -22.32
C SER A 105 2.58 -10.44 -22.42
N ILE A 106 3.71 -9.72 -22.45
CA ILE A 106 3.72 -8.27 -22.61
C ILE A 106 3.17 -7.88 -23.99
N ASP A 107 3.62 -8.54 -25.05
CA ASP A 107 3.14 -8.28 -26.40
C ASP A 107 1.64 -8.56 -26.55
N ALA A 108 1.14 -9.62 -25.92
CA ALA A 108 -0.28 -9.93 -25.91
C ALA A 108 -1.12 -8.85 -25.23
N LEU A 109 -0.68 -8.35 -24.06
CA LEU A 109 -1.35 -7.25 -23.35
C LEU A 109 -1.29 -5.94 -24.17
N CYS A 110 -0.16 -5.62 -24.78
CA CYS A 110 -0.03 -4.47 -25.66
C CYS A 110 -0.96 -4.53 -26.87
N ALA A 111 -1.09 -5.73 -27.49
CA ALA A 111 -2.00 -5.95 -28.60
C ALA A 111 -3.48 -5.81 -28.18
N GLU A 112 -3.85 -6.34 -27.03
CA GLU A 112 -5.19 -6.21 -26.46
C GLU A 112 -5.52 -4.73 -26.18
N LEU A 113 -4.62 -4.00 -25.52
CA LEU A 113 -4.78 -2.57 -25.24
C LEU A 113 -4.96 -1.78 -26.54
N ALA A 114 -4.11 -2.01 -27.55
CA ALA A 114 -4.22 -1.36 -28.85
C ALA A 114 -5.55 -1.64 -29.53
N GLN A 115 -6.06 -2.88 -29.44
CA GLN A 115 -7.36 -3.24 -29.98
C GLN A 115 -8.51 -2.52 -29.27
N ARG A 116 -8.47 -2.44 -27.94
CA ARG A 116 -9.49 -1.73 -27.14
C ARG A 116 -9.49 -0.23 -27.45
N LEU A 117 -8.31 0.41 -27.50
CA LEU A 117 -8.19 1.83 -27.86
C LEU A 117 -8.69 2.09 -29.27
N LYS A 118 -8.38 1.21 -30.23
CA LYS A 118 -8.90 1.31 -31.60
C LYS A 118 -10.42 1.19 -31.68
N ALA A 119 -11.02 0.28 -30.90
CA ALA A 119 -12.48 0.15 -30.82
C ALA A 119 -13.15 1.41 -30.24
N MET A 120 -12.44 2.17 -29.40
CA MET A 120 -12.86 3.46 -28.85
C MET A 120 -12.61 4.64 -29.82
N GLY A 121 -12.04 4.38 -31.02
CA GLY A 121 -11.78 5.38 -32.06
C GLY A 121 -10.39 6.01 -32.05
N PHE A 122 -9.47 5.53 -31.19
CA PHE A 122 -8.08 5.98 -31.18
C PHE A 122 -7.27 5.16 -32.20
N ASN A 123 -6.65 5.83 -33.17
CA ASN A 123 -5.93 5.19 -34.26
C ASN A 123 -4.42 5.47 -34.15
N GLY A 124 -3.61 4.71 -34.93
CA GLY A 124 -2.16 4.84 -34.92
C GLY A 124 -1.45 3.72 -34.18
N GLY A 125 -0.18 3.92 -33.82
CA GLY A 125 0.58 3.02 -32.97
C GLY A 125 0.13 3.10 -31.51
N LEU A 126 0.45 2.08 -30.70
CA LEU A 126 0.00 2.02 -29.29
C LEU A 126 0.34 3.28 -28.49
N ALA A 127 1.58 3.78 -28.61
CA ALA A 127 1.99 5.01 -27.91
C ALA A 127 1.17 6.24 -28.33
N GLU A 128 0.85 6.37 -29.62
CA GLU A 128 0.02 7.44 -30.14
C GLU A 128 -1.43 7.31 -29.68
N GLN A 129 -1.97 6.09 -29.69
CA GLN A 129 -3.31 5.80 -29.15
C GLN A 129 -3.43 6.17 -27.69
N CYS A 130 -2.45 5.77 -26.85
CA CYS A 130 -2.40 6.11 -25.43
C CYS A 130 -2.33 7.63 -25.22
N GLY A 131 -1.39 8.31 -25.88
CA GLY A 131 -1.25 9.77 -25.75
C GLY A 131 -2.50 10.54 -26.16
N THR A 132 -3.16 10.14 -27.26
CA THR A 132 -4.41 10.77 -27.70
C THR A 132 -5.55 10.47 -26.75
N TRP A 133 -5.61 9.27 -26.18
CA TRP A 133 -6.58 8.90 -25.15
C TRP A 133 -6.39 9.73 -23.88
N GLU A 134 -5.16 9.86 -23.39
CA GLU A 134 -4.83 10.67 -22.21
C GLU A 134 -5.22 12.15 -22.42
N GLU A 135 -4.84 12.73 -23.57
CA GLU A 135 -5.18 14.11 -23.90
C GLU A 135 -6.69 14.36 -23.91
N LYS A 136 -7.46 13.42 -24.49
CA LYS A 136 -8.93 13.50 -24.57
C LYS A 136 -9.59 13.36 -23.19
N ASN A 137 -8.99 12.60 -22.28
CA ASN A 137 -9.53 12.31 -20.94
C ASN A 137 -8.90 13.18 -19.85
N ARG A 138 -8.02 14.10 -20.22
CA ARG A 138 -7.39 15.05 -19.31
C ARG A 138 -8.47 15.97 -18.73
N GLY A 139 -8.55 16.03 -17.40
CA GLY A 139 -9.35 17.04 -16.73
C GLY A 139 -8.65 18.41 -16.72
N PRO A 140 -9.37 19.53 -16.85
CA PRO A 140 -8.81 20.85 -16.58
C PRO A 140 -8.23 20.91 -15.17
N ALA A 141 -7.06 21.51 -15.01
CA ALA A 141 -6.35 21.54 -13.73
C ALA A 141 -7.15 22.26 -12.61
N ASP A 142 -7.94 23.26 -12.98
CA ASP A 142 -8.82 24.01 -12.09
C ASP A 142 -10.09 23.25 -11.68
N GLU A 143 -10.50 22.24 -12.44
CA GLU A 143 -11.63 21.36 -12.11
C GLU A 143 -11.23 20.17 -11.25
N VAL A 144 -9.94 19.81 -11.22
CA VAL A 144 -9.43 18.64 -10.46
C VAL A 144 -9.91 18.60 -9.01
N PRO A 145 -9.93 19.71 -8.24
CA PRO A 145 -10.42 19.68 -6.87
C PRO A 145 -11.91 19.28 -6.75
N GLY A 146 -12.76 19.75 -7.67
CA GLY A 146 -14.19 19.42 -7.69
C GLY A 146 -14.43 17.97 -8.09
N VAL A 147 -13.88 17.54 -9.23
CA VAL A 147 -13.95 16.17 -9.73
C VAL A 147 -13.42 15.17 -8.69
N ARG A 148 -12.34 15.50 -8.05
CA ARG A 148 -11.75 14.72 -6.98
C ARG A 148 -12.74 14.46 -5.84
N ASN A 149 -13.35 15.52 -5.28
CA ASN A 149 -14.28 15.37 -4.17
C ASN A 149 -15.52 14.55 -4.55
N GLU A 150 -16.03 14.72 -5.76
CA GLU A 150 -17.11 13.92 -6.33
C GLU A 150 -16.72 12.43 -6.37
N LEU A 151 -15.56 12.10 -6.95
CA LEU A 151 -15.12 10.72 -7.09
C LEU A 151 -14.86 10.03 -5.74
N TRP A 152 -14.31 10.74 -4.76
CA TRP A 152 -14.14 10.20 -3.40
C TRP A 152 -15.47 9.90 -2.71
N SER A 153 -16.47 10.78 -2.87
CA SER A 153 -17.82 10.54 -2.34
C SER A 153 -18.47 9.35 -3.02
N GLU A 154 -18.36 9.24 -4.34
CA GLU A 154 -18.90 8.12 -5.11
C GLU A 154 -18.23 6.79 -4.74
N ALA A 155 -16.88 6.79 -4.62
CA ALA A 155 -16.14 5.61 -4.16
C ALA A 155 -16.60 5.13 -2.78
N TRP A 156 -16.82 6.06 -1.85
CA TRP A 156 -17.38 5.73 -0.54
C TRP A 156 -18.78 5.11 -0.63
N ASP A 157 -19.69 5.73 -1.37
CA ASP A 157 -21.07 5.27 -1.50
C ASP A 157 -21.12 3.85 -2.09
N LEU A 158 -20.33 3.59 -3.14
CA LEU A 158 -20.20 2.25 -3.74
C LEU A 158 -19.53 1.24 -2.79
N THR A 159 -18.55 1.67 -2.02
CA THR A 159 -17.90 0.80 -1.03
C THR A 159 -18.88 0.37 0.05
N VAL A 160 -19.71 1.27 0.55
CA VAL A 160 -20.78 0.94 1.52
C VAL A 160 -21.82 -0.01 0.92
N GLU A 161 -22.10 0.11 -0.38
CA GLU A 161 -23.05 -0.78 -1.05
C GLU A 161 -22.50 -2.19 -1.27
N HIS A 162 -21.20 -2.31 -1.61
CA HIS A 162 -20.61 -3.58 -2.07
C HIS A 162 -19.71 -4.27 -1.05
N VAL A 163 -19.20 -3.55 -0.04
CA VAL A 163 -18.34 -4.09 1.01
C VAL A 163 -19.10 -4.16 2.33
N VAL A 164 -19.26 -5.37 2.87
CA VAL A 164 -20.04 -5.63 4.09
C VAL A 164 -19.22 -5.26 5.34
N ASP A 165 -19.94 -4.83 6.42
CA ASP A 165 -19.38 -4.60 7.77
C ASP A 165 -18.33 -3.48 7.87
N ILE A 166 -18.45 -2.44 7.05
CA ILE A 166 -17.64 -1.24 7.23
C ILE A 166 -18.30 -0.25 8.21
N PRO A 167 -17.47 0.48 8.99
CA PRO A 167 -18.00 1.54 9.87
C PRO A 167 -18.77 2.58 9.07
N ALA A 168 -20.03 2.82 9.45
CA ALA A 168 -20.98 3.65 8.69
C ALA A 168 -20.69 5.16 8.70
N GLU A 169 -19.69 5.62 9.41
CA GLU A 169 -19.36 7.05 9.47
C GLU A 169 -18.73 7.50 8.15
N LYS A 170 -19.55 8.15 7.32
CA LYS A 170 -19.21 8.60 5.98
C LYS A 170 -18.02 9.56 5.92
N SER A 171 -17.76 10.28 6.95
CA SER A 171 -16.73 11.31 6.96
C SER A 171 -16.07 11.40 8.34
N ASP A 172 -14.94 10.78 8.46
CA ASP A 172 -14.04 11.01 9.58
C ASP A 172 -13.08 12.18 9.33
N GLY A 173 -13.46 13.07 8.41
CA GLY A 173 -12.72 14.29 8.09
C GLY A 173 -11.58 14.08 7.09
N MET A 174 -11.56 12.96 6.36
CA MET A 174 -10.58 12.77 5.29
C MET A 174 -10.66 13.88 4.25
N GLN A 175 -9.52 14.42 3.91
CA GLN A 175 -9.36 15.48 2.92
C GLN A 175 -8.40 15.02 1.83
N CYS A 176 -8.52 15.60 0.65
CA CYS A 176 -7.53 15.40 -0.40
C CYS A 176 -6.78 16.71 -0.65
N ALA A 177 -5.46 16.68 -0.49
CA ALA A 177 -4.57 17.81 -0.69
C ALA A 177 -3.87 17.71 -2.05
N ALA A 178 -3.78 18.83 -2.79
CA ALA A 178 -2.94 18.91 -3.96
C ALA A 178 -1.47 19.15 -3.53
N VAL A 179 -0.54 18.37 -4.05
CA VAL A 179 0.90 18.48 -3.80
C VAL A 179 1.67 18.54 -5.11
N THR A 180 2.87 19.10 -5.06
CA THR A 180 3.83 19.18 -6.17
C THR A 180 5.23 18.85 -5.67
N ASP A 181 6.17 18.60 -6.57
CA ASP A 181 7.56 18.29 -6.26
C ASP A 181 7.69 17.03 -5.37
N VAL A 182 6.90 16.00 -5.72
CA VAL A 182 6.89 14.70 -5.04
C VAL A 182 7.09 13.56 -6.04
N ALA A 183 7.66 12.45 -5.58
CA ALA A 183 7.99 11.30 -6.43
C ALA A 183 6.83 10.30 -6.61
N PHE A 184 5.65 10.57 -6.06
CA PHE A 184 4.48 9.69 -6.13
C PHE A 184 3.31 10.39 -6.88
N ASN A 185 2.36 9.61 -7.37
CA ASN A 185 1.12 10.14 -7.98
C ASN A 185 0.09 10.51 -6.92
N ALA A 186 -0.11 9.64 -5.94
CA ALA A 186 -0.93 9.90 -4.76
C ALA A 186 -0.36 9.14 -3.56
N ARG A 187 -0.77 9.52 -2.36
CA ARG A 187 -0.39 8.86 -1.11
C ARG A 187 -1.46 9.05 -0.05
N CYS A 188 -1.87 7.96 0.57
CA CYS A 188 -2.68 8.00 1.77
C CYS A 188 -1.83 8.33 3.00
N ASP A 189 -2.08 9.48 3.63
CA ASP A 189 -1.58 9.82 4.97
C ASP A 189 -2.71 9.65 5.98
N TYR A 190 -2.85 8.44 6.49
CA TYR A 190 -3.96 8.05 7.36
C TYR A 190 -4.02 8.86 8.65
N LEU A 191 -2.86 9.15 9.28
CA LEU A 191 -2.80 9.88 10.55
C LEU A 191 -3.26 11.33 10.39
N ARG A 192 -2.94 11.96 9.26
CA ARG A 192 -3.40 13.30 8.92
C ARG A 192 -4.80 13.31 8.30
N ARG A 193 -5.35 12.14 8.02
CA ARG A 193 -6.61 11.97 7.28
C ARG A 193 -6.59 12.70 5.95
N THR A 194 -5.45 12.61 5.23
CA THR A 194 -5.27 13.23 3.92
C THR A 194 -4.88 12.21 2.87
N ILE A 195 -5.38 12.44 1.65
CA ILE A 195 -4.83 11.85 0.45
C ILE A 195 -4.06 12.96 -0.25
N ASP A 196 -2.74 12.85 -0.30
CA ASP A 196 -1.89 13.77 -1.02
C ASP A 196 -1.90 13.37 -2.50
N LEU A 197 -2.41 14.24 -3.37
CA LEU A 197 -2.50 14.02 -4.81
C LEU A 197 -1.49 14.90 -5.55
N ASN A 198 -0.55 14.29 -6.26
CA ASN A 198 0.37 15.02 -7.13
C ASN A 198 -0.38 15.57 -8.35
N VAL A 199 -0.36 16.89 -8.51
CA VAL A 199 -1.07 17.57 -9.61
C VAL A 199 -0.16 17.97 -10.77
N GLU A 200 1.13 17.61 -10.73
CA GLU A 200 2.07 17.89 -11.83
C GLU A 200 1.88 16.95 -13.03
N PRO A 201 1.67 15.62 -12.84
CA PRO A 201 1.39 14.73 -13.95
C PRO A 201 0.04 15.03 -14.60
N THR A 202 -0.14 14.55 -15.82
CA THR A 202 -1.44 14.58 -16.49
C THR A 202 -2.43 13.71 -15.72
N LEU A 203 -3.45 14.36 -15.15
CA LEU A 203 -4.54 13.67 -14.45
C LEU A 203 -5.71 13.48 -15.41
N THR A 204 -6.07 12.23 -15.64
CA THR A 204 -7.29 11.88 -16.37
C THR A 204 -8.41 11.52 -15.39
N ARG A 205 -9.68 11.71 -15.78
CA ARG A 205 -10.80 11.30 -14.92
C ARG A 205 -10.75 9.81 -14.56
N PRO A 206 -10.46 8.86 -15.47
CA PRO A 206 -10.24 7.46 -15.10
C PRO A 206 -9.07 7.24 -14.14
N GLY A 207 -7.96 7.98 -14.31
CA GLY A 207 -6.83 7.93 -13.38
C GLY A 207 -7.19 8.43 -11.99
N LEU A 208 -7.93 9.55 -11.89
CA LEU A 208 -8.43 10.07 -10.62
C LEU A 208 -9.41 9.10 -9.94
N LYS A 209 -10.25 8.41 -10.73
CA LYS A 209 -11.15 7.36 -10.27
C LYS A 209 -10.37 6.19 -9.66
N HIS A 210 -9.32 5.72 -10.34
CA HIS A 210 -8.44 4.69 -9.80
C HIS A 210 -7.77 5.14 -8.50
N LEU A 211 -7.22 6.36 -8.45
CA LEU A 211 -6.57 6.88 -7.24
C LEU A 211 -7.57 7.06 -6.08
N ALA A 212 -8.82 7.46 -6.36
CA ALA A 212 -9.84 7.57 -5.32
C ALA A 212 -10.14 6.22 -4.65
N VAL A 213 -10.14 5.16 -5.44
CA VAL A 213 -10.33 3.80 -4.94
C VAL A 213 -9.09 3.28 -4.24
N HIS A 214 -7.92 3.41 -4.88
CA HIS A 214 -6.65 2.87 -4.38
C HIS A 214 -6.24 3.50 -3.04
N GLU A 215 -6.20 4.83 -2.97
CA GLU A 215 -5.78 5.54 -1.76
C GLU A 215 -6.90 5.70 -0.72
N GLY A 216 -8.15 5.71 -1.19
CA GLY A 216 -9.33 5.98 -0.37
C GLY A 216 -10.14 4.74 -0.06
N TYR A 217 -11.23 4.51 -0.83
CA TYR A 217 -12.27 3.53 -0.56
C TYR A 217 -12.55 2.63 -1.78
N PRO A 218 -12.38 1.30 -1.66
CA PRO A 218 -12.07 0.49 -0.48
C PRO A 218 -10.57 0.29 -0.21
N GLY A 219 -9.68 1.11 -0.77
CA GLY A 219 -8.24 0.98 -0.73
C GLY A 219 -7.60 1.30 0.63
N HIS A 220 -6.41 1.92 0.58
CA HIS A 220 -5.52 2.05 1.74
C HIS A 220 -6.15 2.74 2.95
N TYR A 221 -6.90 3.82 2.76
CA TYR A 221 -7.52 4.51 3.88
C TYR A 221 -8.49 3.62 4.65
N LEU A 222 -9.36 2.89 3.95
CA LEU A 222 -10.27 1.94 4.60
C LEU A 222 -9.52 0.78 5.25
N GLN A 223 -8.49 0.24 4.60
CA GLN A 223 -7.67 -0.85 5.15
C GLN A 223 -7.07 -0.44 6.51
N PHE A 224 -6.48 0.74 6.61
CA PHE A 224 -5.92 1.24 7.86
C PHE A 224 -7.01 1.47 8.92
N LYS A 225 -8.13 2.07 8.51
CA LYS A 225 -9.27 2.30 9.41
C LYS A 225 -9.83 1.00 10.01
N LEU A 226 -10.00 -0.03 9.19
CA LEU A 226 -10.49 -1.34 9.66
C LEU A 226 -9.49 -2.01 10.61
N ARG A 227 -8.19 -1.89 10.35
CA ARG A 227 -7.14 -2.44 11.21
C ARG A 227 -7.11 -1.75 12.56
N GLU A 228 -7.11 -0.41 12.59
CA GLU A 228 -7.17 0.37 13.82
C GLU A 228 -8.45 0.06 14.60
N THR A 229 -9.62 0.11 13.95
CA THR A 229 -10.91 -0.19 14.57
C THR A 229 -10.91 -1.61 15.17
N SER A 230 -10.40 -2.60 14.44
CA SER A 230 -10.30 -3.98 14.94
C SER A 230 -9.48 -4.07 16.22
N PHE A 231 -8.38 -3.34 16.30
CA PHE A 231 -7.58 -3.29 17.53
C PHE A 231 -8.31 -2.56 18.67
N ARG A 232 -8.87 -1.36 18.40
CA ARG A 232 -9.58 -0.55 19.41
C ARG A 232 -10.79 -1.29 20.01
N GLU A 233 -11.43 -2.14 19.24
CA GLU A 233 -12.55 -2.99 19.70
C GLU A 233 -12.10 -4.32 20.33
N GLY A 234 -10.81 -4.57 20.48
CA GLY A 234 -10.27 -5.79 21.07
C GLY A 234 -10.42 -7.04 20.19
N ARG A 235 -10.69 -6.87 18.88
CA ARG A 235 -10.79 -7.96 17.91
C ARG A 235 -9.47 -8.26 17.20
N GLY A 236 -8.54 -7.31 17.22
CA GLY A 236 -7.23 -7.39 16.57
C GLY A 236 -6.08 -7.31 17.57
N ALA A 237 -4.91 -7.76 17.17
CA ALA A 237 -3.68 -7.65 17.94
C ALA A 237 -2.96 -6.31 17.64
N ALA A 238 -1.96 -5.95 18.47
CA ALA A 238 -1.24 -4.69 18.40
C ALA A 238 -0.46 -4.48 17.05
N ASP A 239 -0.16 -5.54 16.32
CA ASP A 239 0.42 -5.46 14.98
C ASP A 239 -0.55 -4.86 13.94
N ASN A 240 -1.85 -4.84 14.22
CA ASN A 240 -2.82 -4.13 13.39
C ASN A 240 -2.57 -2.61 13.34
N LEU A 241 -1.92 -2.06 14.35
CA LEU A 241 -1.57 -0.64 14.41
C LEU A 241 -0.34 -0.27 13.56
N LEU A 242 0.38 -1.25 13.01
CA LEU A 242 1.60 -1.00 12.24
C LEU A 242 1.42 -1.42 10.78
N SER A 243 1.71 -0.51 9.86
CA SER A 243 1.93 -0.88 8.45
C SER A 243 3.42 -0.90 8.17
N VAL A 244 3.93 -2.06 7.77
CA VAL A 244 5.35 -2.30 7.58
C VAL A 244 5.65 -2.49 6.09
N VAL A 245 6.50 -1.62 5.56
CA VAL A 245 7.00 -1.73 4.17
C VAL A 245 7.88 -2.97 4.02
N ASN A 246 7.97 -3.47 2.82
CA ASN A 246 8.78 -4.64 2.48
C ASN A 246 8.40 -5.89 3.28
N THR A 247 7.10 -6.16 3.36
CA THR A 247 6.56 -7.40 3.93
C THR A 247 5.57 -8.04 2.97
N ALA A 248 5.25 -9.31 3.20
CA ALA A 248 4.20 -10.02 2.44
C ALA A 248 2.85 -9.29 2.50
N SER A 249 2.55 -8.62 3.61
CA SER A 249 1.32 -7.83 3.78
C SER A 249 1.22 -6.67 2.81
N SER A 250 2.34 -6.02 2.46
CA SER A 250 2.32 -4.91 1.49
C SER A 250 1.80 -5.36 0.13
N SER A 251 2.24 -6.52 -0.39
CA SER A 251 1.73 -7.06 -1.67
C SER A 251 0.23 -7.31 -1.64
N VAL A 252 -0.30 -7.76 -0.49
CA VAL A 252 -1.75 -8.00 -0.32
C VAL A 252 -2.50 -6.67 -0.27
N PHE A 253 -1.99 -5.68 0.46
CA PHE A 253 -2.66 -4.37 0.59
C PHE A 253 -2.71 -3.63 -0.74
N GLU A 254 -1.61 -3.64 -1.50
CA GLU A 254 -1.57 -3.09 -2.86
C GLU A 254 -2.54 -3.83 -3.79
N GLY A 255 -2.53 -5.17 -3.76
CA GLY A 255 -3.44 -5.97 -4.59
C GLY A 255 -4.92 -5.73 -4.29
N ILE A 256 -5.30 -5.53 -3.03
CA ILE A 256 -6.67 -5.16 -2.64
C ILE A 256 -7.01 -3.75 -3.15
N ALA A 257 -6.09 -2.79 -3.01
CA ALA A 257 -6.29 -1.42 -3.46
C ALA A 257 -6.45 -1.35 -4.99
N ASP A 258 -5.61 -2.07 -5.75
CA ASP A 258 -5.69 -2.16 -7.21
C ASP A 258 -6.96 -2.85 -7.71
N ALA A 259 -7.41 -3.91 -7.03
CA ALA A 259 -8.65 -4.61 -7.36
C ALA A 259 -9.92 -3.85 -6.93
N GLY A 260 -9.77 -2.73 -6.24
CA GLY A 260 -10.87 -2.01 -5.62
C GLY A 260 -11.95 -1.55 -6.60
N LEU A 261 -11.58 -1.07 -7.81
CA LEU A 261 -12.54 -0.68 -8.84
C LEU A 261 -13.48 -1.84 -9.22
N GLU A 262 -12.90 -3.02 -9.43
CA GLU A 262 -13.67 -4.22 -9.77
C GLU A 262 -14.55 -4.66 -8.58
N ALA A 263 -14.00 -4.60 -7.37
CA ALA A 263 -14.70 -5.02 -6.15
C ALA A 263 -15.95 -4.19 -5.86
N ILE A 264 -15.97 -2.90 -6.19
CA ILE A 264 -17.13 -2.02 -6.03
C ILE A 264 -17.96 -1.87 -7.31
N GLY A 265 -17.61 -2.58 -8.38
CA GLY A 265 -18.37 -2.56 -9.64
C GLY A 265 -18.31 -1.24 -10.38
N TRP A 266 -17.24 -0.48 -10.23
CA TRP A 266 -17.12 0.90 -10.73
C TRP A 266 -16.39 1.01 -12.10
#